data_67172d4e30aed2f01dae8c474a107723
#
_entry.id   67172d4e30aed2f01dae8c474a107723
#
_cell.length_a   1.000
_cell.length_b   1.000
_cell.length_c   1.000
_cell.angle_alpha   90.00
_cell.angle_beta   90.00
_cell.angle_gamma   90.00
#
_symmetry.space_group_name_H-M   'P 1'
#
loop_
_entity.id
_entity.type
_entity.pdbx_description
1 polymer ?
#
loop_
_entity_poly.entity_id
_entity_poly.type
_entity_poly.pdbx_seq_one_letter_code
_entity_poly.pdbx_strand_id
1 'polypeptide(L)'
;MAEVNPAEISAILKKQLSKHESSISLDEIGSVLNVGDGIARVYGLFNAQYGELVEFSTGTQGIVLNLEEDNVGIVMLGSSSEIKEGDTVKRTARIASVKVGEGIVGRVVDTLGNPIDGKGSIKGDLFEMPLERKAPGVIFRQPVNEPLQTGIKSVDAMIPIGRGQRELVIGDRQTGKTTVCIDTILNQKEFFDAGEPVYCIYVAIGQKASTVAGISKILEDKGALAYTTIVAANASDPAAMQVYAPFTGASIGEYFRDTGRPALIIYDDLSKQAVAYREISLVLRRPPGREAYPGDVFYLHSRLLERAAKVINDNAIAKNMNDLPASIKSKVKGGGSLTALPIIETQAGDVSAYIPTNVISITDGQIFLESDLFNSGVRPAINVGISVSRVGGSAQIKSMKKVAGTLKLDQAQFRELEAFAKFGSDLDAATLGVIEKGRRNVEILKQSQNDPFKVEDQVAIIYAGSKNLLKDVPVDKIKEFESDYIQLLNSKHSKVLKEIKQGKLSDNIIDTLEKVCSELVSRY
;
A
#
# COMPACT_ATOMS: atom_id res chain seq x y z
N MET A 1 -26.58 -44.53 7.03
CA MET A 1 -26.56 -43.42 7.99
C MET A 1 -26.60 -44.05 9.35
N ALA A 2 -25.46 -44.10 10.05
CA ALA A 2 -25.39 -44.60 11.41
C ALA A 2 -25.87 -43.47 12.34
N GLU A 3 -27.00 -43.69 13.03
CA GLU A 3 -27.46 -42.85 14.11
C GLU A 3 -26.42 -42.89 15.24
N VAL A 4 -25.81 -41.73 15.48
CA VAL A 4 -24.89 -41.57 16.61
C VAL A 4 -25.73 -41.52 17.88
N ASN A 5 -25.57 -42.52 18.75
CA ASN A 5 -26.33 -42.64 19.98
C ASN A 5 -25.84 -41.61 21.03
N PRO A 6 -26.68 -40.64 21.43
CA PRO A 6 -26.30 -39.58 22.39
C PRO A 6 -25.79 -40.13 23.73
N ALA A 7 -26.19 -41.35 24.11
CA ALA A 7 -25.74 -42.00 25.33
C ALA A 7 -24.28 -42.46 25.29
N GLU A 8 -23.76 -42.88 24.13
CA GLU A 8 -22.35 -43.26 23.97
C GLU A 8 -21.43 -42.03 24.01
N ILE A 9 -21.84 -40.92 23.41
CA ILE A 9 -21.11 -39.66 23.47
C ILE A 9 -21.02 -39.18 24.92
N SER A 10 -22.12 -39.24 25.66
CA SER A 10 -22.15 -38.86 27.07
C SER A 10 -21.26 -39.75 27.94
N ALA A 11 -21.16 -41.06 27.64
CA ALA A 11 -20.30 -42.01 28.38
C ALA A 11 -18.81 -41.78 28.09
N ILE A 12 -18.44 -41.44 26.83
CA ILE A 12 -17.06 -41.13 26.43
C ILE A 12 -16.62 -39.81 27.06
N LEU A 13 -17.47 -38.80 27.04
CA LEU A 13 -17.22 -37.49 27.68
C LEU A 13 -17.05 -37.61 29.19
N LYS A 14 -17.90 -38.40 29.88
CA LYS A 14 -17.74 -38.65 31.33
C LYS A 14 -16.44 -39.39 31.65
N LYS A 15 -16.01 -40.31 30.80
CA LYS A 15 -14.77 -41.07 30.99
C LYS A 15 -13.50 -40.25 30.73
N GLN A 16 -13.58 -39.26 29.87
CA GLN A 16 -12.50 -38.30 29.65
C GLN A 16 -12.44 -37.22 30.77
N LEU A 17 -13.57 -36.73 31.25
CA LEU A 17 -13.63 -35.78 32.36
C LEU A 17 -13.11 -36.36 33.69
N SER A 18 -13.38 -37.65 33.99
CA SER A 18 -12.91 -38.27 35.23
C SER A 18 -11.40 -38.60 35.27
N LYS A 19 -10.67 -38.39 34.18
CA LYS A 19 -9.21 -38.57 34.12
C LYS A 19 -8.40 -37.27 34.34
N HIS A 20 -9.05 -36.13 34.48
CA HIS A 20 -8.38 -34.81 34.60
C HIS A 20 -8.79 -34.03 35.85
N GLU A 21 -8.74 -34.66 37.03
CA GLU A 21 -8.67 -33.92 38.29
C GLU A 21 -7.22 -33.66 38.66
N SER A 22 -6.66 -32.57 38.11
CA SER A 22 -5.52 -31.85 38.69
C SER A 22 -5.57 -30.39 38.22
N SER A 23 -5.71 -29.51 39.20
CA SER A 23 -5.65 -28.07 39.20
C SER A 23 -4.82 -27.43 38.07
N ILE A 24 -5.48 -26.97 36.99
CA ILE A 24 -4.87 -26.11 35.99
C ILE A 24 -5.99 -25.21 35.48
N SER A 25 -5.67 -23.94 35.21
CA SER A 25 -6.50 -23.00 34.46
C SER A 25 -7.31 -23.76 33.40
N LEU A 26 -8.62 -23.62 33.44
CA LEU A 26 -9.53 -24.20 32.45
C LEU A 26 -9.21 -23.63 31.07
N ASP A 27 -8.19 -24.17 30.41
CA ASP A 27 -8.01 -23.98 28.99
C ASP A 27 -9.21 -24.63 28.32
N GLU A 28 -10.11 -23.80 27.81
CA GLU A 28 -11.28 -24.27 27.09
C GLU A 28 -10.80 -24.98 25.83
N ILE A 29 -11.09 -26.27 25.75
CA ILE A 29 -10.64 -27.15 24.68
C ILE A 29 -11.87 -27.54 23.85
N GLY A 30 -11.76 -27.37 22.52
CA GLY A 30 -12.73 -27.83 21.55
C GLY A 30 -12.24 -29.08 20.79
N SER A 31 -13.14 -29.72 20.07
CA SER A 31 -12.86 -30.82 19.18
C SER A 31 -13.27 -30.48 17.75
N VAL A 32 -12.41 -30.80 16.79
CA VAL A 32 -12.68 -30.61 15.36
C VAL A 32 -13.81 -31.53 14.92
N LEU A 33 -14.91 -30.94 14.45
CA LEU A 33 -16.04 -31.67 13.87
C LEU A 33 -15.84 -31.98 12.40
N ASN A 34 -15.28 -31.02 11.68
CA ASN A 34 -15.01 -31.15 10.25
C ASN A 34 -13.89 -30.20 9.86
N VAL A 35 -13.06 -30.59 8.91
CA VAL A 35 -11.97 -29.80 8.36
C VAL A 35 -11.95 -29.92 6.84
N GLY A 36 -11.79 -28.80 6.14
CA GLY A 36 -11.68 -28.75 4.69
C GLY A 36 -11.46 -27.32 4.20
N ASP A 37 -10.75 -27.18 3.09
CA ASP A 37 -10.52 -25.90 2.39
C ASP A 37 -9.99 -24.77 3.29
N GLY A 38 -9.09 -25.10 4.22
CA GLY A 38 -8.49 -24.12 5.13
C GLY A 38 -9.39 -23.67 6.29
N ILE A 39 -10.54 -24.33 6.50
CA ILE A 39 -11.49 -24.03 7.56
C ILE A 39 -11.74 -25.27 8.41
N ALA A 40 -11.81 -25.09 9.73
CA ALA A 40 -12.24 -26.10 10.68
C ALA A 40 -13.52 -25.65 11.39
N ARG A 41 -14.47 -26.56 11.55
CA ARG A 41 -15.60 -26.39 12.48
C ARG A 41 -15.28 -27.13 13.76
N VAL A 42 -15.39 -26.43 14.87
CA VAL A 42 -14.96 -26.92 16.18
C VAL A 42 -16.12 -26.81 17.18
N TYR A 43 -16.36 -27.88 17.91
CA TYR A 43 -17.31 -27.94 19.01
C TYR A 43 -16.62 -27.66 20.35
N GLY A 44 -17.30 -27.02 21.27
CA GLY A 44 -16.85 -26.89 22.67
C GLY A 44 -16.08 -25.63 23.03
N LEU A 45 -15.89 -24.69 22.08
CA LEU A 45 -15.27 -23.39 22.35
C LEU A 45 -16.33 -22.30 22.63
N PHE A 46 -17.20 -22.53 23.62
CA PHE A 46 -18.39 -21.69 23.86
C PHE A 46 -18.09 -20.24 24.26
N ASN A 47 -16.93 -19.99 24.87
CA ASN A 47 -16.52 -18.63 25.25
C ASN A 47 -15.57 -17.99 24.25
N ALA A 48 -15.35 -18.59 23.09
CA ALA A 48 -14.47 -18.03 22.06
C ALA A 48 -15.01 -16.70 21.55
N GLN A 49 -14.11 -15.76 21.28
CA GLN A 49 -14.46 -14.45 20.76
C GLN A 49 -14.16 -14.37 19.26
N TYR A 50 -14.90 -13.54 18.53
CA TYR A 50 -14.59 -13.22 17.14
C TYR A 50 -13.18 -12.60 17.04
N GLY A 51 -12.35 -13.10 16.13
CA GLY A 51 -10.97 -12.66 15.97
C GLY A 51 -9.98 -13.27 16.97
N GLU A 52 -10.43 -14.17 17.85
CA GLU A 52 -9.56 -14.87 18.79
C GLU A 52 -8.64 -15.85 18.07
N LEU A 53 -7.38 -15.88 18.49
CA LEU A 53 -6.39 -16.85 18.02
C LEU A 53 -6.60 -18.17 18.79
N VAL A 54 -6.61 -19.29 18.06
CA VAL A 54 -6.68 -20.64 18.63
C VAL A 54 -5.52 -21.48 18.11
N GLU A 55 -5.18 -22.55 18.83
CA GLU A 55 -4.08 -23.43 18.49
C GLU A 55 -4.58 -24.88 18.40
N PHE A 56 -4.31 -25.53 17.28
CA PHE A 56 -4.60 -26.95 17.05
C PHE A 56 -3.51 -27.82 17.67
N SER A 57 -3.85 -29.09 17.94
CA SER A 57 -2.90 -30.06 18.48
C SER A 57 -1.64 -30.28 17.64
N THR A 58 -1.69 -29.95 16.36
CA THR A 58 -0.57 -29.95 15.41
C THR A 58 0.36 -28.74 15.54
N GLY A 59 0.01 -27.73 16.38
CA GLY A 59 0.70 -26.42 16.45
C GLY A 59 0.25 -25.42 15.39
N THR A 60 -0.64 -25.80 14.48
CA THR A 60 -1.23 -24.86 13.52
C THR A 60 -2.12 -23.85 14.25
N GLN A 61 -2.02 -22.56 13.88
CA GLN A 61 -2.86 -21.51 14.44
C GLN A 61 -4.08 -21.27 13.56
N GLY A 62 -5.16 -20.79 14.18
CA GLY A 62 -6.38 -20.38 13.49
C GLY A 62 -7.02 -19.16 14.11
N ILE A 63 -7.87 -18.49 13.35
CA ILE A 63 -8.66 -17.34 13.80
C ILE A 63 -10.14 -17.69 13.77
N VAL A 64 -10.83 -17.40 14.87
CA VAL A 64 -12.27 -17.55 15.00
C VAL A 64 -12.99 -16.51 14.15
N LEU A 65 -13.78 -16.95 13.15
CA LEU A 65 -14.51 -16.06 12.24
C LEU A 65 -16.02 -16.27 12.24
N ASN A 66 -16.51 -17.40 12.73
CA ASN A 66 -17.94 -17.66 12.81
C ASN A 66 -18.29 -18.24 14.18
N LEU A 67 -19.28 -17.65 14.83
CA LEU A 67 -19.79 -18.12 16.12
C LEU A 67 -21.21 -18.58 15.90
N GLU A 68 -21.43 -19.90 15.96
CA GLU A 68 -22.74 -20.53 15.86
C GLU A 68 -23.15 -21.08 17.22
N GLU A 69 -24.39 -21.47 17.38
CA GLU A 69 -24.94 -21.89 18.68
C GLU A 69 -24.21 -23.11 19.25
N ASP A 70 -23.82 -24.05 18.41
CA ASP A 70 -23.22 -25.32 18.79
C ASP A 70 -21.81 -25.55 18.24
N ASN A 71 -21.30 -24.66 17.38
CA ASN A 71 -19.97 -24.80 16.81
C ASN A 71 -19.33 -23.43 16.48
N VAL A 72 -18.02 -23.47 16.29
CA VAL A 72 -17.20 -22.30 15.95
C VAL A 72 -16.50 -22.56 14.63
N GLY A 73 -16.65 -21.62 13.67
CA GLY A 73 -15.92 -21.64 12.40
C GLY A 73 -14.55 -20.97 12.55
N ILE A 74 -13.49 -21.73 12.33
CA ILE A 74 -12.11 -21.29 12.48
C ILE A 74 -11.42 -21.35 11.12
N VAL A 75 -10.76 -20.27 10.74
CA VAL A 75 -9.94 -20.19 9.53
C VAL A 75 -8.48 -20.44 9.91
N MET A 76 -7.84 -21.40 9.23
CA MET A 76 -6.48 -21.81 9.58
C MET A 76 -5.43 -20.91 8.94
N LEU A 77 -4.45 -20.51 9.74
CA LEU A 77 -3.28 -19.73 9.33
C LEU A 77 -2.09 -20.64 9.02
N GLY A 78 -2.31 -21.69 8.26
CA GLY A 78 -1.30 -22.67 7.89
C GLY A 78 -1.90 -23.87 7.17
N SER A 79 -1.11 -24.92 6.96
CA SER A 79 -1.57 -26.15 6.31
C SER A 79 -2.63 -26.86 7.14
N SER A 80 -3.70 -27.27 6.48
CA SER A 80 -4.75 -28.11 7.07
C SER A 80 -4.51 -29.61 6.91
N SER A 81 -3.46 -30.01 6.20
CA SER A 81 -3.24 -31.42 5.78
C SER A 81 -3.04 -32.40 6.92
N GLU A 82 -2.60 -31.93 8.08
CA GLU A 82 -2.33 -32.77 9.26
C GLU A 82 -3.47 -32.76 10.28
N ILE A 83 -4.46 -31.88 10.11
CA ILE A 83 -5.59 -31.74 11.05
C ILE A 83 -6.69 -32.72 10.65
N LYS A 84 -7.24 -33.43 11.63
CA LYS A 84 -8.27 -34.45 11.44
C LYS A 84 -9.49 -34.17 12.32
N GLU A 85 -10.61 -34.78 11.94
CA GLU A 85 -11.80 -34.83 12.80
C GLU A 85 -11.47 -35.48 14.14
N GLY A 86 -11.91 -34.85 15.23
CA GLY A 86 -11.60 -35.28 16.59
C GLY A 86 -10.33 -34.70 17.19
N ASP A 87 -9.52 -33.98 16.42
CA ASP A 87 -8.35 -33.30 16.96
C ASP A 87 -8.76 -32.18 17.94
N THR A 88 -7.86 -31.92 18.89
CA THR A 88 -8.12 -30.90 19.91
C THR A 88 -7.67 -29.51 19.47
N VAL A 89 -8.48 -28.52 19.82
CA VAL A 89 -8.21 -27.08 19.60
C VAL A 89 -8.27 -26.35 20.94
N LYS A 90 -7.26 -25.56 21.24
CA LYS A 90 -7.16 -24.77 22.46
C LYS A 90 -7.43 -23.30 22.19
N ARG A 91 -8.19 -22.64 23.04
CA ARG A 91 -8.27 -21.19 23.10
C ARG A 91 -6.96 -20.60 23.59
N THR A 92 -6.57 -19.48 23.02
CA THR A 92 -5.44 -18.70 23.54
C THR A 92 -5.90 -17.53 24.42
N ALA A 93 -7.20 -17.21 24.43
CA ALA A 93 -7.79 -16.01 25.04
C ALA A 93 -7.11 -14.69 24.58
N ARG A 94 -6.48 -14.72 23.41
CA ARG A 94 -5.82 -13.55 22.80
C ARG A 94 -6.39 -13.29 21.42
N ILE A 95 -6.67 -12.04 21.14
CA ILE A 95 -7.02 -11.59 19.80
C ILE A 95 -5.78 -11.71 18.89
N ALA A 96 -6.02 -12.09 17.63
CA ALA A 96 -4.94 -12.25 16.65
C ALA A 96 -4.06 -11.00 16.59
N SER A 97 -2.78 -11.17 16.81
CA SER A 97 -1.79 -10.10 16.92
C SER A 97 -0.47 -10.49 16.27
N VAL A 98 0.31 -9.50 15.89
CA VAL A 98 1.66 -9.65 15.34
C VAL A 98 2.68 -8.95 16.25
N LYS A 99 3.86 -9.52 16.36
CA LYS A 99 4.98 -8.91 17.10
C LYS A 99 5.75 -7.95 16.21
N VAL A 100 5.78 -6.68 16.57
CA VAL A 100 6.40 -5.59 15.80
C VAL A 100 7.40 -4.83 16.65
N GLY A 101 8.49 -4.40 16.04
CA GLY A 101 9.53 -3.58 16.66
C GLY A 101 10.55 -3.11 15.62
N GLU A 102 11.62 -2.46 16.04
CA GLU A 102 12.66 -1.95 15.14
C GLU A 102 13.33 -3.08 14.33
N GLY A 103 13.48 -4.25 14.93
CA GLY A 103 14.14 -5.39 14.30
C GLY A 103 13.38 -6.01 13.12
N ILE A 104 12.13 -5.60 12.86
CA ILE A 104 11.37 -6.08 11.70
C ILE A 104 11.75 -5.36 10.40
N VAL A 105 12.39 -4.20 10.50
CA VAL A 105 12.86 -3.44 9.35
C VAL A 105 13.97 -4.21 8.64
N GLY A 106 13.93 -4.25 7.32
CA GLY A 106 14.88 -5.03 6.52
C GLY A 106 14.59 -6.53 6.43
N ARG A 107 13.43 -6.98 6.94
CA ARG A 107 13.04 -8.38 6.98
C ARG A 107 11.91 -8.69 6.00
N VAL A 108 11.86 -9.95 5.59
CA VAL A 108 10.72 -10.54 4.89
C VAL A 108 10.02 -11.49 5.87
N VAL A 109 8.75 -11.22 6.12
CA VAL A 109 7.93 -11.96 7.09
C VAL A 109 6.66 -12.50 6.45
N ASP A 110 6.09 -13.54 7.05
CA ASP A 110 4.78 -14.06 6.70
C ASP A 110 3.63 -13.24 7.33
N THR A 111 2.41 -13.68 7.14
CA THR A 111 1.20 -13.05 7.71
C THR A 111 1.18 -13.06 9.24
N LEU A 112 1.86 -14.00 9.88
CA LEU A 112 1.97 -14.08 11.35
C LEU A 112 3.14 -13.27 11.91
N GLY A 113 3.95 -12.63 11.04
CA GLY A 113 5.14 -11.90 11.42
C GLY A 113 6.38 -12.77 11.61
N ASN A 114 6.33 -14.05 11.23
CA ASN A 114 7.49 -14.93 11.29
C ASN A 114 8.44 -14.61 10.12
N PRO A 115 9.76 -14.55 10.38
CA PRO A 115 10.73 -14.30 9.32
C PRO A 115 10.83 -15.50 8.36
N ILE A 116 10.76 -15.21 7.06
CA ILE A 116 10.87 -16.20 5.98
C ILE A 116 12.08 -15.95 5.06
N ASP A 117 12.94 -15.00 5.44
CA ASP A 117 14.12 -14.56 4.69
C ASP A 117 15.42 -15.34 5.00
N GLY A 118 15.34 -16.37 5.83
CA GLY A 118 16.51 -17.19 6.22
C GLY A 118 17.51 -16.48 7.15
N LYS A 119 17.22 -15.24 7.58
CA LYS A 119 18.12 -14.44 8.46
C LYS A 119 17.95 -14.72 9.96
N GLY A 120 17.23 -15.79 10.33
CA GLY A 120 16.96 -16.18 11.72
C GLY A 120 15.89 -15.29 12.40
N SER A 121 15.73 -15.44 13.71
CA SER A 121 14.72 -14.72 14.50
C SER A 121 14.91 -13.21 14.48
N ILE A 122 13.80 -12.47 14.58
CA ILE A 122 13.80 -11.00 14.67
C ILE A 122 14.39 -10.60 16.02
N LYS A 123 15.39 -9.72 15.99
CA LYS A 123 16.10 -9.24 17.19
C LYS A 123 15.51 -7.94 17.72
N GLY A 124 15.73 -7.65 19.01
CA GLY A 124 15.31 -6.41 19.68
C GLY A 124 13.95 -6.54 20.38
N ASP A 125 13.48 -5.40 20.90
CA ASP A 125 12.20 -5.32 21.60
C ASP A 125 11.04 -5.48 20.60
N LEU A 126 10.18 -6.43 20.87
CA LEU A 126 8.99 -6.70 20.07
C LEU A 126 7.74 -6.43 20.91
N PHE A 127 6.77 -5.75 20.31
CA PHE A 127 5.51 -5.33 20.92
C PHE A 127 4.35 -6.02 20.21
N GLU A 128 3.40 -6.53 20.97
CA GLU A 128 2.19 -7.13 20.40
C GLU A 128 1.28 -6.03 19.84
N MET A 129 0.99 -6.11 18.56
CA MET A 129 0.09 -5.24 17.82
C MET A 129 -1.09 -6.06 17.30
N PRO A 130 -2.35 -5.74 17.62
CA PRO A 130 -3.49 -6.49 17.13
C PRO A 130 -3.59 -6.36 15.59
N LEU A 131 -3.96 -7.45 14.92
CA LEU A 131 -4.17 -7.45 13.47
C LEU A 131 -5.36 -6.55 13.09
N GLU A 132 -6.47 -6.70 13.82
CA GLU A 132 -7.64 -5.85 13.65
C GLU A 132 -7.69 -4.80 14.77
N ARG A 133 -7.77 -3.54 14.37
CA ARG A 133 -7.80 -2.38 15.25
C ARG A 133 -8.64 -1.28 14.61
N LYS A 134 -9.43 -0.57 15.44
CA LYS A 134 -10.17 0.60 14.95
C LYS A 134 -9.21 1.71 14.52
N ALA A 135 -9.53 2.33 13.41
CA ALA A 135 -8.80 3.49 12.93
C ALA A 135 -8.84 4.65 13.94
N PRO A 136 -7.83 5.55 13.95
CA PRO A 136 -7.85 6.74 14.78
C PRO A 136 -9.11 7.57 14.55
N GLY A 137 -9.81 7.94 15.61
CA GLY A 137 -10.97 8.83 15.55
C GLY A 137 -10.61 10.24 15.08
N VAL A 138 -11.63 11.04 14.73
CA VAL A 138 -11.47 12.37 14.12
C VAL A 138 -10.56 13.30 14.94
N ILE A 139 -10.72 13.31 16.27
CA ILE A 139 -9.94 14.18 17.18
C ILE A 139 -8.44 13.84 17.26
N PHE A 140 -8.06 12.65 16.82
CA PHE A 140 -6.67 12.18 16.82
C PHE A 140 -5.97 12.41 15.48
N ARG A 141 -6.68 12.94 14.47
CA ARG A 141 -6.15 13.22 13.14
C ARG A 141 -5.85 14.69 12.96
N GLN A 142 -4.93 14.97 12.07
CA GLN A 142 -4.69 16.32 11.55
C GLN A 142 -4.73 16.33 10.02
N PRO A 143 -4.93 17.49 9.39
CA PRO A 143 -4.90 17.61 7.93
C PRO A 143 -3.59 17.12 7.31
N VAL A 144 -3.70 16.52 6.13
CA VAL A 144 -2.55 16.10 5.33
C VAL A 144 -1.99 17.32 4.61
N ASN A 145 -0.80 17.75 4.99
CA ASN A 145 -0.14 18.97 4.51
C ASN A 145 1.37 18.82 4.29
N GLU A 146 1.88 17.59 4.39
CA GLU A 146 3.28 17.26 4.11
C GLU A 146 3.36 16.35 2.89
N PRO A 147 4.22 16.65 1.91
CA PRO A 147 4.36 15.80 0.73
C PRO A 147 5.01 14.45 1.07
N LEU A 148 4.51 13.39 0.44
CA LEU A 148 5.23 12.15 0.22
C LEU A 148 5.82 12.22 -1.19
N GLN A 149 7.11 12.47 -1.32
CA GLN A 149 7.77 12.53 -2.62
C GLN A 149 7.87 11.12 -3.21
N THR A 150 7.23 10.90 -4.35
CA THR A 150 7.27 9.60 -5.03
C THR A 150 8.49 9.44 -5.92
N GLY A 151 9.11 10.55 -6.32
CA GLY A 151 10.18 10.57 -7.29
C GLY A 151 9.70 10.36 -8.73
N ILE A 152 8.39 10.35 -8.95
CA ILE A 152 7.76 10.18 -10.26
C ILE A 152 7.20 11.53 -10.70
N LYS A 153 7.77 12.10 -11.77
CA LYS A 153 7.44 13.44 -12.26
C LYS A 153 5.95 13.67 -12.48
N SER A 154 5.27 12.73 -13.09
CA SER A 154 3.83 12.84 -13.38
C SER A 154 2.96 12.78 -12.13
N VAL A 155 3.37 12.01 -11.09
CA VAL A 155 2.66 11.91 -9.82
C VAL A 155 2.89 13.17 -8.99
N ASP A 156 4.15 13.49 -8.69
CA ASP A 156 4.50 14.60 -7.80
C ASP A 156 4.02 15.96 -8.34
N ALA A 157 3.96 16.12 -9.67
CA ALA A 157 3.49 17.35 -10.30
C ALA A 157 1.95 17.45 -10.38
N MET A 158 1.24 16.36 -10.75
CA MET A 158 -0.17 16.46 -11.15
C MET A 158 -1.14 15.72 -10.21
N ILE A 159 -0.65 14.75 -9.45
CA ILE A 159 -1.45 13.88 -8.55
C ILE A 159 -0.66 13.71 -7.24
N PRO A 160 -0.32 14.80 -6.55
CA PRO A 160 0.58 14.74 -5.39
C PRO A 160 -0.02 13.95 -4.24
N ILE A 161 0.83 13.18 -3.57
CA ILE A 161 0.46 12.35 -2.43
C ILE A 161 1.02 12.99 -1.16
N GLY A 162 0.19 13.08 -0.13
CA GLY A 162 0.59 13.58 1.19
C GLY A 162 0.80 12.47 2.21
N ARG A 163 1.64 12.73 3.20
CA ARG A 163 1.88 11.81 4.32
C ARG A 163 0.63 11.64 5.16
N GLY A 164 0.10 10.42 5.20
CA GLY A 164 -1.17 10.09 5.85
C GLY A 164 -2.36 9.96 4.89
N GLN A 165 -2.16 10.15 3.60
CA GLN A 165 -3.16 9.99 2.54
C GLN A 165 -3.30 8.53 2.12
N ARG A 166 -4.47 8.18 1.57
CA ARG A 166 -4.76 6.92 0.88
C ARG A 166 -4.90 7.21 -0.60
N GLU A 167 -3.95 6.81 -1.40
CA GLU A 167 -3.99 7.03 -2.85
C GLU A 167 -4.02 5.70 -3.57
N LEU A 168 -5.10 5.43 -4.30
CA LEU A 168 -5.29 4.19 -5.03
C LEU A 168 -4.43 4.15 -6.29
N VAL A 169 -3.73 3.04 -6.53
CA VAL A 169 -3.07 2.75 -7.81
C VAL A 169 -3.88 1.69 -8.53
N ILE A 170 -4.51 2.07 -9.65
CA ILE A 170 -5.49 1.23 -10.34
C ILE A 170 -5.17 1.12 -11.83
N GLY A 171 -5.43 -0.04 -12.42
CA GLY A 171 -5.24 -0.29 -13.85
C GLY A 171 -5.16 -1.78 -14.17
N ASP A 172 -5.10 -2.09 -15.45
CA ASP A 172 -5.04 -3.46 -15.94
C ASP A 172 -3.73 -4.16 -15.58
N ARG A 173 -3.69 -5.46 -15.80
CA ARG A 173 -2.49 -6.27 -15.58
C ARG A 173 -1.32 -5.75 -16.40
N GLN A 174 -0.12 -5.73 -15.83
CA GLN A 174 1.14 -5.32 -16.48
C GLN A 174 1.19 -3.85 -16.96
N THR A 175 0.38 -2.95 -16.43
CA THR A 175 0.44 -1.50 -16.72
C THR A 175 1.48 -0.72 -15.91
N GLY A 176 2.22 -1.38 -15.02
CA GLY A 176 3.27 -0.76 -14.20
C GLY A 176 2.83 -0.33 -12.80
N LYS A 177 1.69 -0.82 -12.27
CA LYS A 177 1.19 -0.48 -10.92
C LYS A 177 2.23 -0.72 -9.84
N THR A 178 2.76 -1.94 -9.78
CA THR A 178 3.82 -2.33 -8.83
C THR A 178 5.07 -1.47 -9.00
N THR A 179 5.45 -1.16 -10.25
CA THR A 179 6.63 -0.32 -10.55
C THR A 179 6.50 1.08 -9.93
N VAL A 180 5.35 1.74 -10.10
CA VAL A 180 5.08 3.06 -9.49
C VAL A 180 5.24 3.01 -7.95
N CYS A 181 4.77 1.95 -7.33
CA CYS A 181 4.88 1.75 -5.89
C CYS A 181 6.32 1.47 -5.44
N ILE A 182 7.06 0.64 -6.18
CA ILE A 182 8.47 0.35 -5.88
C ILE A 182 9.33 1.60 -6.06
N ASP A 183 9.13 2.38 -7.13
CA ASP A 183 9.84 3.64 -7.34
C ASP A 183 9.56 4.63 -6.19
N THR A 184 8.34 4.65 -5.66
CA THR A 184 8.01 5.44 -4.47
C THR A 184 8.80 4.99 -3.25
N ILE A 185 8.98 3.68 -3.03
CA ILE A 185 9.85 3.17 -1.94
C ILE A 185 11.29 3.60 -2.18
N LEU A 186 11.82 3.41 -3.40
CA LEU A 186 13.21 3.74 -3.73
C LEU A 186 13.53 5.22 -3.48
N ASN A 187 12.56 6.10 -3.75
CA ASN A 187 12.73 7.54 -3.53
C ASN A 187 12.85 7.93 -2.04
N GLN A 188 12.41 7.08 -1.10
CA GLN A 188 12.54 7.34 0.34
C GLN A 188 13.99 7.19 0.84
N LYS A 189 14.90 6.67 0.01
CA LYS A 189 16.32 6.53 0.37
C LYS A 189 16.96 7.85 0.76
N GLU A 190 16.63 8.94 0.08
CA GLU A 190 17.15 10.28 0.39
C GLU A 190 16.80 10.71 1.83
N PHE A 191 15.57 10.44 2.27
CA PHE A 191 15.13 10.74 3.65
C PHE A 191 15.80 9.83 4.67
N PHE A 192 15.99 8.56 4.32
CA PHE A 192 16.72 7.60 5.16
C PHE A 192 18.17 8.02 5.36
N ASP A 193 18.88 8.39 4.29
CA ASP A 193 20.26 8.84 4.33
C ASP A 193 20.42 10.19 5.08
N ALA A 194 19.35 11.01 5.10
CA ALA A 194 19.28 12.26 5.87
C ALA A 194 18.97 12.06 7.38
N GLY A 195 18.70 10.83 7.82
CA GLY A 195 18.35 10.52 9.21
C GLY A 195 16.88 10.75 9.56
N GLU A 196 16.01 10.98 8.58
CA GLU A 196 14.56 11.17 8.71
C GLU A 196 13.79 10.09 7.94
N PRO A 197 13.97 8.79 8.26
CA PRO A 197 13.44 7.70 7.45
C PRO A 197 11.92 7.71 7.37
N VAL A 198 11.40 7.41 6.18
CA VAL A 198 10.03 6.92 5.99
C VAL A 198 10.10 5.40 5.99
N TYR A 199 9.48 4.77 6.98
CA TYR A 199 9.47 3.30 7.07
C TYR A 199 8.47 2.73 6.07
N CYS A 200 8.96 1.89 5.16
CA CYS A 200 8.17 1.33 4.09
C CYS A 200 7.73 -0.10 4.42
N ILE A 201 6.48 -0.42 4.13
CA ILE A 201 5.93 -1.76 4.26
C ILE A 201 5.37 -2.18 2.89
N TYR A 202 5.92 -3.22 2.30
CA TYR A 202 5.40 -3.80 1.07
C TYR A 202 4.67 -5.10 1.39
N VAL A 203 3.37 -5.14 1.14
CA VAL A 203 2.52 -6.31 1.39
C VAL A 203 2.23 -7.00 0.06
N ALA A 204 2.84 -8.16 -0.16
CA ALA A 204 2.59 -9.01 -1.32
C ALA A 204 1.43 -9.96 -1.02
N ILE A 205 0.33 -9.83 -1.76
CA ILE A 205 -0.90 -10.59 -1.53
C ILE A 205 -1.16 -11.51 -2.73
N GLY A 206 -1.13 -12.82 -2.52
CA GLY A 206 -1.41 -13.80 -3.57
C GLY A 206 -0.47 -13.69 -4.78
N GLN A 207 0.75 -13.23 -4.59
CA GLN A 207 1.76 -13.13 -5.63
C GLN A 207 2.60 -14.42 -5.72
N LYS A 208 3.26 -14.62 -6.86
CA LYS A 208 4.22 -15.72 -7.00
C LYS A 208 5.45 -15.44 -6.13
N ALA A 209 5.96 -16.46 -5.44
CA ALA A 209 7.16 -16.34 -4.62
C ALA A 209 8.38 -15.77 -5.40
N SER A 210 8.52 -16.12 -6.69
CA SER A 210 9.55 -15.57 -7.56
C SER A 210 9.43 -14.06 -7.78
N THR A 211 8.20 -13.53 -7.84
CA THR A 211 7.95 -12.09 -7.96
C THR A 211 8.36 -11.36 -6.69
N VAL A 212 7.97 -11.91 -5.53
CA VAL A 212 8.35 -11.35 -4.21
C VAL A 212 9.86 -11.36 -4.04
N ALA A 213 10.54 -12.46 -4.40
CA ALA A 213 12.00 -12.56 -4.37
C ALA A 213 12.67 -11.53 -5.29
N GLY A 214 12.12 -11.32 -6.49
CA GLY A 214 12.61 -10.29 -7.42
C GLY A 214 12.49 -8.88 -6.86
N ILE A 215 11.37 -8.54 -6.24
CA ILE A 215 11.15 -7.24 -5.59
C ILE A 215 12.11 -7.07 -4.40
N SER A 216 12.23 -8.09 -3.54
CA SER A 216 13.17 -8.06 -2.42
C SER A 216 14.60 -7.80 -2.88
N LYS A 217 15.01 -8.43 -3.97
CA LYS A 217 16.34 -8.21 -4.55
C LYS A 217 16.53 -6.80 -5.10
N ILE A 218 15.54 -6.25 -5.83
CA ILE A 218 15.59 -4.85 -6.30
C ILE A 218 15.76 -3.89 -5.13
N LEU A 219 14.98 -4.06 -4.06
CA LEU A 219 15.08 -3.23 -2.86
C LEU A 219 16.44 -3.38 -2.16
N GLU A 220 17.01 -4.58 -2.11
CA GLU A 220 18.32 -4.85 -1.55
C GLU A 220 19.44 -4.21 -2.39
N ASP A 221 19.45 -4.44 -3.70
CA ASP A 221 20.46 -3.91 -4.63
C ASP A 221 20.49 -2.37 -4.64
N LYS A 222 19.33 -1.73 -4.45
CA LYS A 222 19.19 -0.27 -4.34
C LYS A 222 19.39 0.27 -2.91
N GLY A 223 19.61 -0.61 -1.93
CA GLY A 223 19.76 -0.24 -0.51
C GLY A 223 18.46 0.20 0.18
N ALA A 224 17.32 -0.01 -0.45
CA ALA A 224 16.01 0.37 0.09
C ALA A 224 15.46 -0.64 1.10
N LEU A 225 15.99 -1.86 1.12
CA LEU A 225 15.59 -2.87 2.11
C LEU A 225 15.93 -2.42 3.55
N ALA A 226 16.94 -1.55 3.73
CA ALA A 226 17.35 -1.04 5.04
C ALA A 226 16.25 -0.29 5.81
N TYR A 227 15.23 0.23 5.12
CA TYR A 227 14.08 0.91 5.71
C TYR A 227 12.73 0.31 5.28
N THR A 228 12.76 -0.88 4.68
CA THR A 228 11.55 -1.55 4.15
C THR A 228 11.36 -2.91 4.80
N THR A 229 10.12 -3.21 5.18
CA THR A 229 9.68 -4.55 5.59
C THR A 229 8.78 -5.13 4.51
N ILE A 230 8.98 -6.39 4.17
CA ILE A 230 8.12 -7.11 3.22
C ILE A 230 7.26 -8.10 4.00
N VAL A 231 5.93 -8.03 3.83
CA VAL A 231 4.98 -9.02 4.32
C VAL A 231 4.50 -9.84 3.13
N ALA A 232 4.75 -11.13 3.12
CA ALA A 232 4.43 -11.98 1.99
C ALA A 232 3.38 -13.05 2.36
N ALA A 233 2.28 -13.05 1.59
CA ALA A 233 1.32 -14.14 1.49
C ALA A 233 1.28 -14.58 0.03
N ASN A 234 1.96 -15.68 -0.28
CA ASN A 234 2.11 -16.15 -1.65
C ASN A 234 0.80 -16.75 -2.21
N ALA A 235 0.75 -16.90 -3.52
CA ALA A 235 -0.42 -17.52 -4.18
C ALA A 235 -0.66 -19.00 -3.80
N SER A 236 0.34 -19.67 -3.26
CA SER A 236 0.24 -21.05 -2.73
C SER A 236 -0.19 -21.11 -1.28
N ASP A 237 -0.21 -19.99 -0.58
CA ASP A 237 -0.57 -19.93 0.83
C ASP A 237 -2.10 -19.97 1.00
N PRO A 238 -2.62 -20.50 2.11
CA PRO A 238 -4.05 -20.53 2.38
C PRO A 238 -4.71 -19.16 2.24
N ALA A 239 -5.98 -19.14 1.81
CA ALA A 239 -6.75 -17.91 1.62
C ALA A 239 -6.72 -16.99 2.87
N ALA A 240 -6.74 -17.56 4.07
CA ALA A 240 -6.63 -16.83 5.32
C ALA A 240 -5.35 -15.99 5.42
N MET A 241 -4.21 -16.55 5.01
CA MET A 241 -2.94 -15.83 5.02
C MET A 241 -3.00 -14.61 4.09
N GLN A 242 -3.62 -14.77 2.92
CA GLN A 242 -3.78 -13.69 1.95
C GLN A 242 -4.75 -12.59 2.44
N VAL A 243 -5.79 -12.97 3.19
CA VAL A 243 -6.75 -12.00 3.78
C VAL A 243 -6.11 -11.19 4.89
N TYR A 244 -5.32 -11.83 5.77
CA TYR A 244 -4.77 -11.17 6.94
C TYR A 244 -3.41 -10.49 6.73
N ALA A 245 -2.65 -10.82 5.68
CA ALA A 245 -1.37 -10.17 5.38
C ALA A 245 -1.46 -8.62 5.31
N PRO A 246 -2.49 -8.01 4.68
CA PRO A 246 -2.67 -6.56 4.72
C PRO A 246 -2.84 -5.99 6.13
N PHE A 247 -3.53 -6.71 7.01
CA PHE A 247 -3.73 -6.29 8.40
C PHE A 247 -2.42 -6.38 9.19
N THR A 248 -1.61 -7.41 8.95
CA THR A 248 -0.25 -7.51 9.50
C THR A 248 0.61 -6.33 9.07
N GLY A 249 0.61 -6.03 7.77
CA GLY A 249 1.33 -4.86 7.25
C GLY A 249 0.84 -3.55 7.87
N ALA A 250 -0.49 -3.39 8.03
CA ALA A 250 -1.07 -2.22 8.68
C ALA A 250 -0.61 -2.09 10.14
N SER A 251 -0.58 -3.19 10.89
CA SER A 251 -0.11 -3.19 12.29
C SER A 251 1.36 -2.83 12.41
N ILE A 252 2.20 -3.26 11.46
CA ILE A 252 3.61 -2.83 11.37
C ILE A 252 3.70 -1.33 11.09
N GLY A 253 2.94 -0.82 10.12
CA GLY A 253 2.91 0.60 9.79
C GLY A 253 2.39 1.48 10.93
N GLU A 254 1.38 1.00 11.67
CA GLU A 254 0.82 1.69 12.83
C GLU A 254 1.81 1.82 13.98
N TYR A 255 2.69 0.85 14.19
CA TYR A 255 3.74 0.97 15.20
C TYR A 255 4.62 2.19 14.93
N PHE A 256 5.04 2.41 13.69
CA PHE A 256 5.82 3.61 13.33
C PHE A 256 4.97 4.88 13.44
N ARG A 257 3.75 4.89 12.90
CA ARG A 257 2.82 6.01 13.00
C ARG A 257 2.58 6.44 14.45
N ASP A 258 2.24 5.49 15.32
CA ASP A 258 1.86 5.76 16.69
C ASP A 258 3.06 6.16 17.56
N THR A 259 4.28 5.83 17.13
CA THR A 259 5.54 6.30 17.76
C THR A 259 6.06 7.61 17.18
N GLY A 260 5.24 8.33 16.38
CA GLY A 260 5.54 9.68 15.88
C GLY A 260 6.38 9.71 14.61
N ARG A 261 6.47 8.61 13.88
CA ARG A 261 7.30 8.47 12.66
C ARG A 261 6.45 8.30 11.39
N PRO A 262 6.94 8.75 10.23
CA PRO A 262 6.24 8.52 8.98
C PRO A 262 6.44 7.08 8.49
N ALA A 263 5.35 6.46 8.02
CA ALA A 263 5.35 5.17 7.37
C ALA A 263 4.58 5.21 6.06
N LEU A 264 5.00 4.37 5.12
CA LEU A 264 4.36 4.14 3.82
C LEU A 264 4.01 2.66 3.71
N ILE A 265 2.77 2.33 3.41
CA ILE A 265 2.35 0.96 3.16
C ILE A 265 1.80 0.79 1.76
N ILE A 266 2.21 -0.29 1.10
CA ILE A 266 1.76 -0.69 -0.22
C ILE A 266 1.05 -2.03 -0.09
N TYR A 267 -0.17 -2.11 -0.62
CA TYR A 267 -0.95 -3.36 -0.67
C TYR A 267 -1.02 -3.86 -2.11
N ASP A 268 -0.23 -4.85 -2.45
CA ASP A 268 -0.13 -5.37 -3.82
C ASP A 268 -0.61 -6.83 -3.91
N ASP A 269 -1.88 -7.11 -4.19
CA ASP A 269 -2.99 -6.20 -4.46
C ASP A 269 -4.24 -6.56 -3.64
N LEU A 270 -5.09 -5.58 -3.38
CA LEU A 270 -6.34 -5.78 -2.63
C LEU A 270 -7.42 -6.53 -3.44
N SER A 271 -7.30 -6.61 -4.78
CA SER A 271 -8.20 -7.44 -5.59
C SER A 271 -8.07 -8.90 -5.21
N LYS A 272 -6.83 -9.38 -5.00
CA LYS A 272 -6.58 -10.76 -4.55
C LYS A 272 -7.01 -10.99 -3.11
N GLN A 273 -6.83 -10.00 -2.22
CA GLN A 273 -7.40 -10.07 -0.87
C GLN A 273 -8.91 -10.28 -0.92
N ALA A 274 -9.62 -9.53 -1.76
CA ALA A 274 -11.07 -9.67 -1.90
C ALA A 274 -11.47 -11.06 -2.43
N VAL A 275 -10.72 -11.60 -3.40
CA VAL A 275 -10.95 -12.95 -3.92
C VAL A 275 -10.75 -14.00 -2.83
N ALA A 276 -9.67 -13.92 -2.06
CA ALA A 276 -9.41 -14.83 -0.94
C ALA A 276 -10.50 -14.71 0.16
N TYR A 277 -10.97 -13.49 0.43
CA TYR A 277 -12.06 -13.27 1.38
C TYR A 277 -13.40 -13.84 0.89
N ARG A 278 -13.67 -13.75 -0.42
CA ARG A 278 -14.83 -14.39 -1.05
C ARG A 278 -14.76 -15.91 -0.90
N GLU A 279 -13.61 -16.52 -1.15
CA GLU A 279 -13.38 -17.95 -0.98
C GLU A 279 -13.71 -18.41 0.45
N ILE A 280 -13.10 -17.77 1.46
CA ILE A 280 -13.38 -18.06 2.87
C ILE A 280 -14.87 -17.90 3.20
N SER A 281 -15.49 -16.84 2.72
CA SER A 281 -16.90 -16.54 3.02
C SER A 281 -17.85 -17.57 2.42
N LEU A 282 -17.55 -18.08 1.22
CA LEU A 282 -18.35 -19.13 0.57
C LEU A 282 -18.21 -20.47 1.30
N VAL A 283 -17.00 -20.83 1.75
CA VAL A 283 -16.78 -22.07 2.53
C VAL A 283 -17.45 -21.99 3.91
N LEU A 284 -17.45 -20.78 4.54
CA LEU A 284 -18.22 -20.51 5.77
C LEU A 284 -19.74 -20.39 5.52
N ARG A 285 -20.21 -20.60 4.28
CA ARG A 285 -21.63 -20.50 3.88
C ARG A 285 -22.27 -19.15 4.16
N ARG A 286 -21.50 -18.07 4.14
CA ARG A 286 -22.04 -16.71 4.20
C ARG A 286 -22.79 -16.41 2.90
N PRO A 287 -23.95 -15.74 2.94
CA PRO A 287 -24.73 -15.45 1.74
C PRO A 287 -23.94 -14.57 0.76
N PRO A 288 -23.80 -14.97 -0.51
CA PRO A 288 -23.12 -14.18 -1.53
C PRO A 288 -23.97 -12.98 -1.99
N GLY A 289 -23.29 -11.85 -2.24
CA GLY A 289 -23.86 -10.67 -2.87
C GLY A 289 -23.42 -10.51 -4.33
N ARG A 290 -23.20 -9.25 -4.76
CA ARG A 290 -22.73 -8.91 -6.12
C ARG A 290 -21.40 -9.60 -6.42
N GLU A 291 -21.27 -10.19 -7.60
CA GLU A 291 -20.09 -10.94 -8.06
C GLU A 291 -19.64 -12.04 -7.08
N ALA A 292 -20.61 -12.61 -6.34
CA ALA A 292 -20.40 -13.60 -5.28
C ALA A 292 -19.54 -13.13 -4.08
N TYR A 293 -19.25 -11.84 -3.97
CA TYR A 293 -18.60 -11.29 -2.78
C TYR A 293 -19.56 -11.25 -1.59
N PRO A 294 -19.07 -11.45 -0.36
CA PRO A 294 -19.91 -11.28 0.83
C PRO A 294 -20.30 -9.82 1.03
N GLY A 295 -21.43 -9.57 1.70
CA GLY A 295 -21.99 -8.22 1.89
C GLY A 295 -21.05 -7.25 2.65
N ASP A 296 -20.10 -7.78 3.39
CA ASP A 296 -19.14 -7.00 4.21
C ASP A 296 -17.79 -6.78 3.52
N VAL A 297 -17.63 -7.07 2.23
CA VAL A 297 -16.36 -6.85 1.52
C VAL A 297 -15.97 -5.38 1.47
N PHE A 298 -16.93 -4.46 1.43
CA PHE A 298 -16.65 -3.03 1.57
C PHE A 298 -16.01 -2.73 2.94
N TYR A 299 -16.55 -3.31 4.00
CA TYR A 299 -16.04 -3.15 5.36
C TYR A 299 -14.64 -3.76 5.53
N LEU A 300 -14.32 -4.86 4.83
CA LEU A 300 -12.98 -5.43 4.79
C LEU A 300 -11.93 -4.38 4.38
N HIS A 301 -12.16 -3.70 3.27
CA HIS A 301 -11.23 -2.69 2.75
C HIS A 301 -11.30 -1.37 3.52
N SER A 302 -12.50 -0.93 3.93
CA SER A 302 -12.64 0.35 4.63
C SER A 302 -11.99 0.33 6.01
N ARG A 303 -12.18 -0.75 6.82
CA ARG A 303 -11.54 -0.86 8.13
C ARG A 303 -10.01 -0.99 8.05
N LEU A 304 -9.49 -1.52 6.94
CA LEU A 304 -8.06 -1.57 6.66
C LEU A 304 -7.51 -0.19 6.27
N LEU A 305 -8.10 0.44 5.26
CA LEU A 305 -7.59 1.68 4.67
C LEU A 305 -7.79 2.90 5.56
N GLU A 306 -8.85 2.93 6.38
CA GLU A 306 -9.07 4.02 7.36
C GLU A 306 -7.99 4.09 8.45
N ARG A 307 -7.21 3.04 8.63
CA ARG A 307 -6.05 3.01 9.54
C ARG A 307 -4.90 3.89 9.05
N ALA A 308 -4.83 4.17 7.75
CA ALA A 308 -3.91 5.16 7.19
C ALA A 308 -4.40 6.57 7.54
N ALA A 309 -3.56 7.32 8.25
CA ALA A 309 -3.90 8.66 8.72
C ALA A 309 -2.64 9.43 9.13
N LYS A 310 -2.76 10.76 9.23
CA LYS A 310 -1.79 11.61 9.91
C LYS A 310 -2.30 11.90 11.31
N VAL A 311 -1.51 11.50 12.31
CA VAL A 311 -1.83 11.67 13.73
C VAL A 311 -1.54 13.11 14.16
N ILE A 312 -2.38 13.64 15.06
CA ILE A 312 -2.22 14.97 15.63
C ILE A 312 -0.84 15.14 16.28
N ASN A 313 -0.25 16.33 16.17
CA ASN A 313 1.08 16.62 16.73
C ASN A 313 1.10 16.68 18.26
N ASP A 314 -0.05 16.90 18.90
CA ASP A 314 -0.15 16.97 20.37
C ASP A 314 0.02 15.57 20.99
N ASN A 315 1.12 15.40 21.73
CA ASN A 315 1.45 14.16 22.40
C ASN A 315 0.43 13.75 23.49
N ALA A 316 -0.20 14.72 24.17
CA ALA A 316 -1.17 14.41 25.21
C ALA A 316 -2.46 13.84 24.60
N ILE A 317 -2.90 14.42 23.49
CA ILE A 317 -4.06 13.91 22.74
C ILE A 317 -3.73 12.56 22.09
N ALA A 318 -2.57 12.44 21.45
CA ALA A 318 -2.15 11.20 20.78
C ALA A 318 -2.09 9.99 21.74
N LYS A 319 -1.64 10.18 22.98
CA LYS A 319 -1.61 9.13 24.03
C LYS A 319 -2.99 8.63 24.47
N ASN A 320 -4.04 9.36 24.16
CA ASN A 320 -5.42 8.99 24.44
C ASN A 320 -6.16 8.43 23.21
N MET A 321 -5.44 8.15 22.13
CA MET A 321 -6.03 7.58 20.91
C MET A 321 -6.75 6.28 21.21
N ASN A 322 -7.90 6.07 20.55
CA ASN A 322 -8.71 4.87 20.72
C ASN A 322 -7.92 3.60 20.34
N ASP A 323 -8.24 2.51 21.04
CA ASP A 323 -7.68 1.16 20.81
C ASP A 323 -6.13 1.10 20.76
N LEU A 324 -5.44 1.97 21.52
CA LEU A 324 -3.99 1.89 21.65
C LEU A 324 -3.57 0.59 22.33
N PRO A 325 -2.69 -0.23 21.69
CA PRO A 325 -2.15 -1.41 22.33
C PRO A 325 -1.39 -1.05 23.61
N ALA A 326 -1.67 -1.77 24.70
CA ALA A 326 -1.00 -1.55 25.98
C ALA A 326 0.54 -1.68 25.85
N SER A 327 1.01 -2.54 24.95
CA SER A 327 2.42 -2.81 24.69
C SER A 327 3.22 -1.58 24.23
N ILE A 328 2.59 -0.62 23.52
CA ILE A 328 3.28 0.57 22.97
C ILE A 328 2.85 1.88 23.65
N LYS A 329 1.91 1.85 24.61
CA LYS A 329 1.30 3.06 25.19
C LYS A 329 2.33 4.06 25.75
N SER A 330 3.43 3.58 26.31
CA SER A 330 4.52 4.42 26.83
C SER A 330 5.35 5.10 25.73
N LYS A 331 5.35 4.54 24.51
CA LYS A 331 6.16 5.00 23.36
C LYS A 331 5.38 5.92 22.43
N VAL A 332 4.07 6.11 22.63
CA VAL A 332 3.21 6.90 21.75
C VAL A 332 3.65 8.36 21.71
N LYS A 333 3.78 8.86 20.48
CA LYS A 333 4.08 10.26 20.16
C LYS A 333 3.16 10.75 19.05
N GLY A 334 2.81 12.03 19.08
CA GLY A 334 2.06 12.68 18.02
C GLY A 334 2.90 12.94 16.76
N GLY A 335 2.25 13.36 15.70
CA GLY A 335 2.88 13.80 14.45
C GLY A 335 3.24 12.69 13.46
N GLY A 336 3.11 11.43 13.85
CA GLY A 336 3.36 10.32 12.93
C GLY A 336 2.30 10.19 11.83
N SER A 337 2.63 9.48 10.76
CA SER A 337 1.74 9.26 9.63
C SER A 337 1.85 7.84 9.08
N LEU A 338 0.75 7.33 8.56
CA LEU A 338 0.72 6.11 7.75
C LEU A 338 0.05 6.44 6.43
N THR A 339 0.82 6.45 5.35
CA THR A 339 0.34 6.66 3.97
C THR A 339 0.09 5.32 3.32
N ALA A 340 -1.05 5.14 2.66
CA ALA A 340 -1.39 3.88 2.01
C ALA A 340 -1.49 4.03 0.49
N LEU A 341 -0.84 3.11 -0.21
CA LEU A 341 -0.96 2.91 -1.66
C LEU A 341 -1.56 1.53 -1.94
N PRO A 342 -2.90 1.39 -1.85
CA PRO A 342 -3.55 0.16 -2.30
C PRO A 342 -3.46 0.03 -3.82
N ILE A 343 -3.23 -1.21 -4.28
CA ILE A 343 -3.28 -1.55 -5.70
C ILE A 343 -4.56 -2.33 -5.98
N ILE A 344 -5.26 -1.95 -7.04
CA ILE A 344 -6.41 -2.67 -7.59
C ILE A 344 -6.13 -3.01 -9.05
N GLU A 345 -6.40 -4.27 -9.40
CA GLU A 345 -6.32 -4.75 -10.78
C GLU A 345 -7.70 -4.63 -11.43
N THR A 346 -7.76 -3.97 -12.59
CA THR A 346 -8.95 -3.93 -13.45
C THR A 346 -8.83 -4.93 -14.60
N GLN A 347 -9.94 -5.20 -15.26
CA GLN A 347 -10.00 -5.97 -16.50
C GLN A 347 -10.54 -5.05 -17.61
N ALA A 348 -9.78 -4.90 -18.68
CA ALA A 348 -10.13 -4.03 -19.81
C ALA A 348 -10.48 -2.57 -19.41
N GLY A 349 -9.80 -2.05 -18.39
CA GLY A 349 -10.03 -0.69 -17.89
C GLY A 349 -11.35 -0.48 -17.15
N ASP A 350 -12.10 -1.54 -16.82
CA ASP A 350 -13.40 -1.41 -16.16
C ASP A 350 -13.26 -1.00 -14.68
N VAL A 351 -13.43 0.30 -14.43
CA VAL A 351 -13.47 0.88 -13.08
C VAL A 351 -14.85 0.78 -12.42
N SER A 352 -15.89 0.34 -13.16
CA SER A 352 -17.26 0.20 -12.66
C SER A 352 -17.53 -1.14 -11.99
N ALA A 353 -16.58 -2.08 -12.04
CA ALA A 353 -16.63 -3.34 -11.33
C ALA A 353 -16.76 -3.14 -9.81
N TYR A 354 -17.19 -4.17 -9.09
CA TYR A 354 -17.58 -4.02 -7.69
C TYR A 354 -16.42 -3.60 -6.77
N ILE A 355 -15.29 -4.28 -6.84
CA ILE A 355 -14.14 -3.98 -5.98
C ILE A 355 -13.48 -2.64 -6.33
N PRO A 356 -13.19 -2.30 -7.61
CA PRO A 356 -12.70 -0.98 -7.99
C PRO A 356 -13.57 0.17 -7.45
N THR A 357 -14.88 0.11 -7.67
CA THR A 357 -15.84 1.13 -7.22
C THR A 357 -15.77 1.34 -5.70
N ASN A 358 -15.73 0.25 -4.94
CA ASN A 358 -15.65 0.30 -3.48
C ASN A 358 -14.35 0.98 -3.02
N VAL A 359 -13.20 0.61 -3.57
CA VAL A 359 -11.92 1.15 -3.13
C VAL A 359 -11.72 2.60 -3.57
N ILE A 360 -12.18 3.00 -4.77
CA ILE A 360 -12.22 4.41 -5.20
C ILE A 360 -13.01 5.27 -4.20
N SER A 361 -14.11 4.76 -3.66
CA SER A 361 -14.92 5.51 -2.69
C SER A 361 -14.25 5.66 -1.31
N ILE A 362 -13.42 4.69 -0.91
CA ILE A 362 -12.72 4.68 0.39
C ILE A 362 -11.47 5.58 0.36
N THR A 363 -10.81 5.71 -0.80
CA THR A 363 -9.53 6.39 -0.94
C THR A 363 -9.66 7.90 -1.17
N ASP A 364 -8.58 8.62 -0.94
CA ASP A 364 -8.48 10.08 -1.09
C ASP A 364 -8.07 10.50 -2.51
N GLY A 365 -8.20 9.61 -3.46
CA GLY A 365 -7.88 9.78 -4.86
C GLY A 365 -7.38 8.50 -5.51
N GLN A 366 -7.08 8.58 -6.81
CA GLN A 366 -6.58 7.45 -7.58
C GLN A 366 -5.58 7.88 -8.66
N ILE A 367 -4.57 7.04 -8.88
CA ILE A 367 -3.65 7.06 -10.00
C ILE A 367 -4.09 5.95 -10.96
N PHE A 368 -4.63 6.32 -12.11
CA PHE A 368 -5.11 5.37 -13.11
C PHE A 368 -4.02 5.11 -14.16
N LEU A 369 -3.62 3.84 -14.31
CA LEU A 369 -2.68 3.40 -15.34
C LEU A 369 -3.45 2.72 -16.48
N GLU A 370 -3.22 3.22 -17.69
CA GLU A 370 -3.95 2.85 -18.89
C GLU A 370 -3.10 1.98 -19.81
N SER A 371 -3.67 0.88 -20.32
CA SER A 371 -2.97 -0.06 -21.19
C SER A 371 -2.57 0.55 -22.52
N ASP A 372 -3.40 1.42 -23.10
CA ASP A 372 -3.11 2.07 -24.39
C ASP A 372 -1.92 3.01 -24.29
N LEU A 373 -1.79 3.74 -23.18
CA LEU A 373 -0.62 4.57 -22.92
C LEU A 373 0.65 3.74 -22.74
N PHE A 374 0.53 2.64 -21.99
CA PHE A 374 1.66 1.72 -21.78
C PHE A 374 2.17 1.14 -23.10
N ASN A 375 1.25 0.70 -23.94
CA ASN A 375 1.56 0.10 -25.25
C ASN A 375 2.09 1.13 -26.25
N SER A 376 1.66 2.39 -26.16
CA SER A 376 2.19 3.50 -26.98
C SER A 376 3.56 4.02 -26.50
N GLY A 377 4.13 3.42 -25.44
CA GLY A 377 5.44 3.78 -24.92
C GLY A 377 5.45 4.98 -23.95
N VAL A 378 4.29 5.44 -23.49
CA VAL A 378 4.18 6.43 -22.40
C VAL A 378 4.32 5.70 -21.07
N ARG A 379 5.46 5.85 -20.41
CA ARG A 379 5.77 5.18 -19.13
C ARG A 379 6.34 6.18 -18.14
N PRO A 380 5.76 6.29 -16.91
CA PRO A 380 4.57 5.57 -16.43
C PRO A 380 3.29 5.92 -17.22
N ALA A 381 2.42 4.92 -17.39
CA ALA A 381 1.23 5.01 -18.23
C ALA A 381 0.05 5.71 -17.52
N ILE A 382 0.30 6.82 -16.86
CA ILE A 382 -0.67 7.52 -16.02
C ILE A 382 -1.63 8.33 -16.88
N ASN A 383 -2.92 8.03 -16.78
CA ASN A 383 -3.97 8.85 -17.37
C ASN A 383 -4.29 10.02 -16.44
N VAL A 384 -3.80 11.21 -16.78
CA VAL A 384 -3.93 12.44 -15.98
C VAL A 384 -5.38 12.93 -15.91
N GLY A 385 -6.19 12.63 -16.93
CA GLY A 385 -7.58 13.10 -17.02
C GLY A 385 -8.49 12.50 -15.94
N ILE A 386 -8.33 11.19 -15.68
CA ILE A 386 -9.14 10.44 -14.71
C ILE A 386 -8.44 10.20 -13.38
N SER A 387 -7.16 10.53 -13.28
CA SER A 387 -6.40 10.47 -12.01
C SER A 387 -6.65 11.72 -11.18
N VAL A 388 -6.86 11.52 -9.88
CA VAL A 388 -7.24 12.60 -8.95
C VAL A 388 -6.53 12.42 -7.62
N SER A 389 -5.97 13.49 -7.06
CA SER A 389 -5.61 13.58 -5.64
C SER A 389 -6.54 14.59 -4.96
N ARG A 390 -7.28 14.15 -3.93
CA ARG A 390 -8.18 15.03 -3.16
C ARG A 390 -7.42 15.96 -2.21
N VAL A 391 -6.18 15.64 -1.87
CA VAL A 391 -5.28 16.52 -1.09
C VAL A 391 -4.67 17.58 -1.97
N GLY A 392 -4.27 17.23 -3.18
CA GLY A 392 -3.79 18.14 -4.20
C GLY A 392 -2.59 18.98 -3.75
N GLY A 393 -2.57 20.26 -4.11
CA GLY A 393 -1.45 21.16 -3.86
C GLY A 393 -1.10 21.42 -2.39
N SER A 394 -1.89 20.94 -1.42
CA SER A 394 -1.52 20.94 0.00
C SER A 394 -0.40 19.92 0.29
N ALA A 395 -0.26 18.89 -0.54
CA ALA A 395 0.79 17.88 -0.49
C ALA A 395 1.97 18.20 -1.43
N GLN A 396 2.18 19.43 -1.82
CA GLN A 396 3.30 19.85 -2.65
C GLN A 396 4.16 20.90 -1.96
N ILE A 397 5.47 20.87 -2.20
CA ILE A 397 6.34 21.99 -1.84
C ILE A 397 5.96 23.22 -2.68
N LYS A 398 6.17 24.41 -2.13
CA LYS A 398 5.71 25.67 -2.76
C LYS A 398 6.29 25.89 -4.17
N SER A 399 7.53 25.48 -4.42
CA SER A 399 8.17 25.55 -5.73
C SER A 399 7.46 24.65 -6.75
N MET A 400 7.19 23.38 -6.42
CA MET A 400 6.45 22.45 -7.28
C MET A 400 5.03 22.97 -7.57
N LYS A 401 4.32 23.44 -6.54
CA LYS A 401 2.96 24.00 -6.70
C LYS A 401 2.90 25.16 -7.69
N LYS A 402 3.93 26.05 -7.69
CA LYS A 402 4.00 27.16 -8.64
C LYS A 402 4.23 26.70 -10.08
N VAL A 403 5.06 25.70 -10.26
CA VAL A 403 5.50 25.23 -11.59
C VAL A 403 4.46 24.30 -12.22
N ALA A 404 3.89 23.41 -11.44
CA ALA A 404 2.98 22.37 -11.94
C ALA A 404 1.50 22.83 -12.00
N GLY A 405 1.18 24.04 -11.57
CA GLY A 405 -0.20 24.52 -11.42
C GLY A 405 -1.07 24.42 -12.67
N THR A 406 -0.50 24.61 -13.86
CA THR A 406 -1.21 24.51 -15.14
C THR A 406 -0.98 23.21 -15.87
N LEU A 407 0.04 22.43 -15.47
CA LEU A 407 0.51 21.26 -16.23
C LEU A 407 -0.59 20.22 -16.46
N LYS A 408 -1.41 19.98 -15.45
CA LYS A 408 -2.53 19.01 -15.55
C LYS A 408 -3.55 19.47 -16.61
N LEU A 409 -3.90 20.75 -16.62
CA LEU A 409 -4.82 21.33 -17.59
C LEU A 409 -4.22 21.30 -19.00
N ASP A 410 -2.95 21.69 -19.13
CA ASP A 410 -2.21 21.68 -20.40
C ASP A 410 -2.18 20.27 -21.01
N GLN A 411 -1.95 19.24 -20.18
CA GLN A 411 -1.94 17.85 -20.63
C GLN A 411 -3.33 17.32 -20.99
N ALA A 412 -4.37 17.70 -20.28
CA ALA A 412 -5.74 17.35 -20.62
C ALA A 412 -6.15 17.95 -21.97
N GLN A 413 -5.89 19.25 -22.16
CA GLN A 413 -6.15 19.96 -23.42
C GLN A 413 -5.35 19.37 -24.59
N PHE A 414 -4.08 19.04 -24.37
CA PHE A 414 -3.26 18.38 -25.39
C PHE A 414 -3.90 17.07 -25.87
N ARG A 415 -4.38 16.22 -24.96
CA ARG A 415 -4.99 14.94 -25.33
C ARG A 415 -6.27 15.09 -26.15
N GLU A 416 -7.12 16.06 -25.79
CA GLU A 416 -8.31 16.35 -26.58
C GLU A 416 -7.93 16.79 -28.00
N LEU A 417 -6.99 17.71 -28.12
CA LEU A 417 -6.53 18.23 -29.40
C LEU A 417 -5.77 17.19 -30.23
N GLU A 418 -4.99 16.32 -29.59
CA GLU A 418 -4.30 15.22 -30.28
C GLU A 418 -5.30 14.21 -30.89
N ALA A 419 -6.38 13.90 -30.17
CA ALA A 419 -7.45 13.07 -30.68
C ALA A 419 -8.11 13.70 -31.92
N PHE A 420 -8.40 14.99 -31.87
CA PHE A 420 -8.93 15.74 -33.02
C PHE A 420 -7.95 15.81 -34.18
N ALA A 421 -6.66 16.01 -33.91
CA ALA A 421 -5.63 16.09 -34.95
C ALA A 421 -5.50 14.79 -35.78
N LYS A 422 -5.86 13.65 -35.22
CA LYS A 422 -5.89 12.35 -35.95
C LYS A 422 -7.01 12.26 -36.99
N PHE A 423 -8.05 13.08 -36.87
CA PHE A 423 -9.22 13.05 -37.73
C PHE A 423 -9.37 14.28 -38.64
N GLY A 424 -8.62 15.36 -38.44
CA GLY A 424 -8.72 16.63 -39.18
C GLY A 424 -7.42 17.03 -39.84
N SER A 425 -7.50 17.60 -41.06
CA SER A 425 -6.34 17.96 -41.88
C SER A 425 -5.85 19.43 -41.70
N ASP A 426 -6.72 20.35 -41.23
CA ASP A 426 -6.40 21.77 -41.16
C ASP A 426 -6.49 22.27 -39.70
N LEU A 427 -5.36 22.30 -39.04
CA LEU A 427 -5.22 22.88 -37.70
C LEU A 427 -4.62 24.30 -37.81
N ASP A 428 -5.16 25.25 -37.05
CA ASP A 428 -4.58 26.58 -36.95
C ASP A 428 -3.24 26.57 -36.17
N ALA A 429 -2.43 27.59 -36.39
CA ALA A 429 -1.08 27.68 -35.80
C ALA A 429 -1.07 27.68 -34.26
N ALA A 430 -2.12 28.20 -33.63
CA ALA A 430 -2.24 28.20 -32.17
C ALA A 430 -2.47 26.78 -31.64
N THR A 431 -3.37 26.01 -32.25
CA THR A 431 -3.64 24.62 -31.93
C THR A 431 -2.42 23.73 -32.14
N LEU A 432 -1.69 23.92 -33.26
CA LEU A 432 -0.41 23.24 -33.51
C LEU A 432 0.60 23.53 -32.39
N GLY A 433 0.70 24.79 -31.93
CA GLY A 433 1.59 25.16 -30.82
C GLY A 433 1.26 24.45 -29.51
N VAL A 434 -0.03 24.27 -29.19
CA VAL A 434 -0.46 23.51 -27.99
C VAL A 434 -0.10 22.03 -28.13
N ILE A 435 -0.33 21.44 -29.30
CA ILE A 435 0.01 20.03 -29.56
C ILE A 435 1.52 19.79 -29.46
N GLU A 436 2.33 20.67 -30.04
CA GLU A 436 3.79 20.57 -29.99
C GLU A 436 4.34 20.72 -28.56
N LYS A 437 3.84 21.69 -27.78
CA LYS A 437 4.15 21.83 -26.36
C LYS A 437 3.75 20.58 -25.58
N GLY A 438 2.54 20.06 -25.83
CA GLY A 438 2.02 18.88 -25.18
C GLY A 438 2.86 17.63 -25.44
N ARG A 439 3.31 17.40 -26.68
CA ARG A 439 4.21 16.29 -27.05
C ARG A 439 5.52 16.35 -26.27
N ARG A 440 6.16 17.53 -26.19
CA ARG A 440 7.40 17.72 -25.41
C ARG A 440 7.17 17.45 -23.93
N ASN A 441 6.07 17.93 -23.38
CA ASN A 441 5.71 17.68 -21.98
C ASN A 441 5.47 16.19 -21.70
N VAL A 442 4.88 15.43 -22.65
CA VAL A 442 4.75 13.97 -22.53
C VAL A 442 6.13 13.32 -22.45
N GLU A 443 7.08 13.74 -23.32
CA GLU A 443 8.45 13.20 -23.26
C GLU A 443 9.17 13.53 -21.95
N ILE A 444 9.01 14.76 -21.42
CA ILE A 444 9.53 15.14 -20.10
C ILE A 444 8.98 14.21 -19.01
N LEU A 445 7.68 13.93 -19.04
CA LEU A 445 6.99 13.14 -18.01
C LEU A 445 7.30 11.64 -18.07
N LYS A 446 7.79 11.13 -19.21
CA LYS A 446 8.29 9.75 -19.28
C LYS A 446 9.47 9.56 -18.34
N GLN A 447 9.56 8.37 -17.75
CA GLN A 447 10.59 8.04 -16.77
C GLN A 447 10.89 6.54 -16.81
N SER A 448 12.16 6.19 -16.65
CA SER A 448 12.59 4.79 -16.54
C SER A 448 12.20 4.22 -15.18
N GLN A 449 11.97 2.92 -15.12
CA GLN A 449 11.73 2.21 -13.86
C GLN A 449 13.00 2.16 -13.00
N ASN A 450 12.82 2.13 -11.68
CA ASN A 450 13.88 2.10 -10.68
C ASN A 450 14.87 3.29 -10.75
N ASP A 451 14.37 4.43 -11.24
CA ASP A 451 15.12 5.67 -11.40
C ASP A 451 14.28 6.88 -10.95
N PRO A 452 14.03 7.01 -9.64
CA PRO A 452 13.26 8.13 -9.10
C PRO A 452 14.05 9.44 -9.20
N PHE A 453 13.35 10.54 -9.53
CA PHE A 453 13.91 11.88 -9.65
C PHE A 453 13.78 12.66 -8.35
N LYS A 454 14.80 13.40 -7.97
CA LYS A 454 14.74 14.33 -6.85
C LYS A 454 13.76 15.48 -7.15
N VAL A 455 13.08 15.97 -6.12
CA VAL A 455 12.03 16.97 -6.31
C VAL A 455 12.55 18.28 -6.92
N GLU A 456 13.77 18.70 -6.59
CA GLU A 456 14.42 19.88 -7.16
C GLU A 456 14.67 19.74 -8.66
N ASP A 457 15.10 18.57 -9.10
CA ASP A 457 15.34 18.25 -10.52
C ASP A 457 14.01 18.18 -11.29
N GLN A 458 12.98 17.61 -10.66
CA GLN A 458 11.61 17.60 -11.23
C GLN A 458 11.09 19.01 -11.44
N VAL A 459 11.21 19.90 -10.45
CA VAL A 459 10.78 21.30 -10.55
C VAL A 459 11.48 22.02 -11.69
N ALA A 460 12.79 21.82 -11.84
CA ALA A 460 13.58 22.48 -12.88
C ALA A 460 13.14 22.07 -14.30
N ILE A 461 12.98 20.77 -14.56
CA ILE A 461 12.61 20.30 -15.90
C ILE A 461 11.13 20.57 -16.23
N ILE A 462 10.23 20.44 -15.24
CA ILE A 462 8.82 20.76 -15.42
C ILE A 462 8.63 22.26 -15.67
N TYR A 463 9.43 23.11 -15.02
CA TYR A 463 9.46 24.55 -15.32
C TYR A 463 9.78 24.81 -16.79
N ALA A 464 10.85 24.21 -17.30
CA ALA A 464 11.26 24.37 -18.70
C ALA A 464 10.14 23.93 -19.68
N GLY A 465 9.47 22.83 -19.41
CA GLY A 465 8.34 22.33 -20.21
C GLY A 465 7.10 23.23 -20.11
N SER A 466 6.69 23.61 -18.91
CA SER A 466 5.48 24.41 -18.68
C SER A 466 5.59 25.81 -19.30
N LYS A 467 6.79 26.41 -19.27
CA LYS A 467 7.09 27.71 -19.88
C LYS A 467 7.43 27.65 -21.38
N ASN A 468 7.32 26.46 -21.98
CA ASN A 468 7.62 26.24 -23.41
C ASN A 468 9.05 26.66 -23.83
N LEU A 469 10.01 26.57 -22.91
CA LEU A 469 11.40 26.91 -23.18
C LEU A 469 12.08 25.91 -24.13
N LEU A 470 11.47 24.74 -24.32
CA LEU A 470 11.97 23.64 -25.15
C LEU A 470 11.39 23.65 -26.57
N LYS A 471 10.79 24.76 -27.03
CA LYS A 471 10.10 24.85 -28.34
C LYS A 471 11.03 24.48 -29.51
N ASP A 472 12.31 24.82 -29.42
CA ASP A 472 13.30 24.63 -30.46
C ASP A 472 14.06 23.27 -30.32
N VAL A 473 13.81 22.50 -29.27
CA VAL A 473 14.39 21.14 -29.08
C VAL A 473 13.53 20.10 -29.80
N PRO A 474 14.10 19.27 -30.69
CA PRO A 474 13.40 18.14 -31.31
C PRO A 474 12.84 17.18 -30.25
N VAL A 475 11.63 16.64 -30.48
CA VAL A 475 10.91 15.77 -29.51
C VAL A 475 11.71 14.53 -29.12
N ASP A 476 12.42 13.92 -30.07
CA ASP A 476 13.28 12.75 -29.88
C ASP A 476 14.55 13.06 -29.05
N LYS A 477 14.93 14.34 -28.93
CA LYS A 477 16.10 14.81 -28.16
C LYS A 477 15.77 15.28 -26.75
N ILE A 478 14.49 15.35 -26.39
CA ILE A 478 14.05 15.85 -25.06
C ILE A 478 14.69 15.09 -23.90
N LYS A 479 14.85 13.77 -24.02
CA LYS A 479 15.46 12.96 -22.94
C LYS A 479 16.96 13.22 -22.77
N GLU A 480 17.67 13.41 -23.87
CA GLU A 480 19.08 13.78 -23.86
C GLU A 480 19.25 15.16 -23.24
N PHE A 481 18.43 16.13 -23.69
CA PHE A 481 18.37 17.46 -23.12
C PHE A 481 18.09 17.44 -21.60
N GLU A 482 17.08 16.67 -21.14
CA GLU A 482 16.73 16.53 -19.72
C GLU A 482 17.94 16.09 -18.88
N SER A 483 18.68 15.07 -19.37
CA SER A 483 19.88 14.57 -18.69
C SER A 483 20.96 15.65 -18.57
N ASP A 484 21.27 16.32 -19.68
CA ASP A 484 22.31 17.36 -19.73
C ASP A 484 21.93 18.58 -18.89
N TYR A 485 20.64 18.98 -18.92
CA TYR A 485 20.14 20.11 -18.15
C TYR A 485 20.26 19.86 -16.65
N ILE A 486 19.82 18.69 -16.18
CA ILE A 486 19.92 18.32 -14.77
C ILE A 486 21.38 18.18 -14.33
N GLN A 487 22.22 17.56 -15.16
CA GLN A 487 23.66 17.44 -14.87
C GLN A 487 24.35 18.81 -14.75
N LEU A 488 24.01 19.75 -15.65
CA LEU A 488 24.55 21.11 -15.63
C LEU A 488 24.12 21.87 -14.37
N LEU A 489 22.83 21.78 -14.01
CA LEU A 489 22.29 22.39 -12.79
C LEU A 489 22.96 21.82 -11.52
N ASN A 490 23.09 20.51 -11.43
CA ASN A 490 23.71 19.85 -10.28
C ASN A 490 25.19 20.21 -10.15
N SER A 491 25.94 20.33 -11.27
CA SER A 491 27.38 20.63 -11.23
C SER A 491 27.69 22.10 -10.97
N LYS A 492 26.94 23.03 -11.57
CA LYS A 492 27.27 24.49 -11.52
C LYS A 492 26.32 25.31 -10.64
N HIS A 493 25.08 24.85 -10.45
CA HIS A 493 24.02 25.61 -9.78
C HIS A 493 23.36 24.87 -8.61
N SER A 494 24.13 24.03 -7.91
CA SER A 494 23.64 23.21 -6.78
C SER A 494 22.97 24.01 -5.65
N LYS A 495 23.37 25.30 -5.46
CA LYS A 495 22.71 26.19 -4.49
C LYS A 495 21.27 26.51 -4.90
N VAL A 496 21.03 26.75 -6.20
CA VAL A 496 19.69 26.99 -6.75
C VAL A 496 18.78 25.78 -6.53
N LEU A 497 19.26 24.58 -6.79
CA LEU A 497 18.53 23.34 -6.55
C LEU A 497 18.17 23.16 -5.06
N LYS A 498 19.10 23.46 -4.14
CA LYS A 498 18.82 23.41 -2.70
C LYS A 498 17.74 24.40 -2.27
N GLU A 499 17.70 25.61 -2.86
CA GLU A 499 16.65 26.60 -2.58
C GLU A 499 15.29 26.14 -3.15
N ILE A 500 15.27 25.53 -4.34
CA ILE A 500 14.08 24.92 -4.94
C ILE A 500 13.53 23.82 -4.02
N LYS A 501 14.40 22.95 -3.50
CA LYS A 501 14.03 21.89 -2.55
C LYS A 501 13.38 22.44 -1.28
N GLN A 502 13.81 23.62 -0.81
CA GLN A 502 13.22 24.34 0.32
C GLN A 502 11.87 25.03 -0.03
N GLY A 503 11.38 24.84 -1.25
CA GLY A 503 10.13 25.46 -1.73
C GLY A 503 10.26 26.90 -2.21
N LYS A 504 11.49 27.43 -2.37
CA LYS A 504 11.73 28.78 -2.88
C LYS A 504 11.74 28.76 -4.42
N LEU A 505 11.12 29.75 -5.01
CA LEU A 505 11.17 30.01 -6.45
C LEU A 505 11.11 31.53 -6.64
N SER A 506 12.27 32.20 -6.46
CA SER A 506 12.46 33.65 -6.65
C SER A 506 12.82 33.95 -8.10
N ASP A 507 12.72 35.23 -8.51
CA ASP A 507 13.05 35.65 -9.86
C ASP A 507 14.50 35.30 -10.23
N ASN A 508 15.45 35.45 -9.32
CA ASN A 508 16.84 35.06 -9.54
C ASN A 508 17.01 33.52 -9.82
N ILE A 509 16.21 32.69 -9.18
CA ILE A 509 16.20 31.24 -9.45
C ILE A 509 15.63 31.02 -10.86
N ILE A 510 14.53 31.68 -11.19
CA ILE A 510 13.88 31.61 -12.50
C ILE A 510 14.86 32.05 -13.61
N ASP A 511 15.48 33.20 -13.46
CA ASP A 511 16.46 33.72 -14.42
C ASP A 511 17.62 32.74 -14.64
N THR A 512 18.07 32.07 -13.56
CA THR A 512 19.13 31.06 -13.65
C THR A 512 18.66 29.85 -14.43
N LEU A 513 17.45 29.33 -14.15
CA LEU A 513 16.88 28.18 -14.87
C LEU A 513 16.69 28.49 -16.36
N GLU A 514 16.17 29.68 -16.69
CA GLU A 514 15.96 30.11 -18.07
C GLU A 514 17.27 30.32 -18.83
N LYS A 515 18.28 30.93 -18.19
CA LYS A 515 19.59 31.13 -18.78
C LYS A 515 20.27 29.80 -19.11
N VAL A 516 20.33 28.89 -18.16
CA VAL A 516 20.94 27.56 -18.35
C VAL A 516 20.18 26.77 -19.42
N CYS A 517 18.84 26.86 -19.43
CA CYS A 517 18.02 26.24 -20.44
C CYS A 517 18.34 26.79 -21.85
N SER A 518 18.37 28.13 -22.01
CA SER A 518 18.65 28.80 -23.29
C SER A 518 20.06 28.49 -23.82
N GLU A 519 21.07 28.48 -22.94
CA GLU A 519 22.43 28.08 -23.31
C GLU A 519 22.50 26.63 -23.83
N LEU A 520 21.69 25.74 -23.25
CA LEU A 520 21.69 24.34 -23.64
C LEU A 520 20.86 24.08 -24.91
N VAL A 521 19.69 24.72 -25.05
CA VAL A 521 18.83 24.61 -26.25
C VAL A 521 19.59 24.95 -27.54
N SER A 522 20.53 25.92 -27.47
CA SER A 522 21.35 26.26 -28.65
C SER A 522 22.26 25.15 -29.16
N ARG A 523 22.38 24.01 -28.45
CA ARG A 523 23.19 22.86 -28.84
C ARG A 523 22.37 21.75 -29.51
N TYR A 524 21.07 21.81 -29.43
CA TYR A 524 20.12 20.84 -29.96
C TYR A 524 19.38 21.37 -31.19
#